data_9aa0feee07e8f63cb3266710732cb680
#
_entry.id   9aa0feee07e8f63cb3266710732cb680
#
_cell.length_a   1.000
_cell.length_b   1.000
_cell.length_c   1.000
_cell.angle_alpha   90.00
_cell.angle_beta   90.00
_cell.angle_gamma   90.00
#
_symmetry.space_group_name_H-M   'P 1'
#
loop_
_entity.id
_entity.type
_entity.pdbx_description
1 polymer ?
#
loop_
_entity_poly.entity_id
_entity_poly.type
_entity_poly.pdbx_seq_one_letter_code
_entity_poly.pdbx_strand_id
1 'polypeptide(L)'
;FFKSNEPVKLKLAVKNVDTLLVKVFEINTFNFYSRNLRPVDTAINLDGLAATWERILKYKDAPIIRTEREFQFPELKKRGVFVVEFIGNGKSSRVLVNKGNLRVLEKVGPAGHEFRILDENNKPRPKAAIWLEGTEYDPGKNGIVTVPFSNRSGRRPMVLRDGSFCALSTFDHLGENYQLDAGIHLDREALVKGATAKAVIRPLLRLNGYPISSSLLENAKLVVRSVDHDSSPSMTEIDLPELKDGEDFVHEFMVPDKLSALTLSLSAKVQNLSRAAKESFSRNRTFTVNQVDRTLKLEAVHLGQLKDEYHLDVLGRNGEPMVDRAIVLEVKHLDFANAHPLALKTNQSGRIGLGKLIRIEWIRVRHSDGSSYLWPIHRDRAGRNVQPTSIHAATDEVIE
;
A
#
# COMPACT_ATOMS: atom_id res chain seq x y z
N PHE A 1 -23.43 -11.04 21.35
CA PHE A 1 -22.87 -11.75 20.22
C PHE A 1 -22.59 -13.21 20.60
N PHE A 2 -23.01 -14.16 19.78
CA PHE A 2 -22.87 -15.59 20.03
C PHE A 2 -22.17 -16.26 18.84
N LYS A 3 -21.31 -17.24 19.10
CA LYS A 3 -20.78 -18.09 18.04
C LYS A 3 -21.90 -18.98 17.45
N SER A 4 -21.72 -19.49 16.24
CA SER A 4 -22.75 -20.31 15.57
C SER A 4 -23.19 -21.54 16.37
N ASN A 5 -22.27 -22.15 17.13
CA ASN A 5 -22.50 -23.32 17.97
C ASN A 5 -22.82 -22.99 19.44
N GLU A 6 -22.77 -21.71 19.83
CA GLU A 6 -23.02 -21.29 21.20
C GLU A 6 -24.52 -21.22 21.51
N PRO A 7 -25.02 -21.75 22.63
CA PRO A 7 -26.41 -21.61 23.02
C PRO A 7 -26.71 -20.16 23.42
N VAL A 8 -27.82 -19.63 22.90
CA VAL A 8 -28.25 -18.26 23.23
C VAL A 8 -28.91 -18.25 24.59
N LYS A 9 -28.34 -17.49 25.50
CA LYS A 9 -28.85 -17.26 26.84
C LYS A 9 -28.93 -15.76 27.12
N LEU A 10 -30.08 -15.30 27.60
CA LEU A 10 -30.30 -13.89 27.89
C LEU A 10 -30.78 -13.76 29.34
N LYS A 11 -30.36 -12.70 30.03
CA LYS A 11 -30.82 -12.36 31.35
C LYS A 11 -31.67 -11.11 31.31
N LEU A 12 -32.82 -11.15 31.98
CA LEU A 12 -33.74 -10.02 32.08
C LEU A 12 -34.20 -9.89 33.52
N ALA A 13 -34.14 -8.67 34.04
CA ALA A 13 -34.75 -8.37 35.32
C ALA A 13 -36.24 -8.04 35.16
N VAL A 14 -37.08 -8.82 35.77
CA VAL A 14 -38.54 -8.71 35.70
C VAL A 14 -39.10 -8.24 37.06
N LYS A 15 -39.99 -7.25 37.00
CA LYS A 15 -40.70 -6.74 38.21
C LYS A 15 -42.13 -6.40 37.84
N ASN A 16 -43.07 -6.81 38.66
CA ASN A 16 -44.51 -6.55 38.48
C ASN A 16 -45.03 -7.00 37.08
N VAL A 17 -44.73 -8.23 36.73
CA VAL A 17 -45.15 -8.83 35.46
C VAL A 17 -45.73 -10.22 35.74
N ASP A 18 -47.03 -10.35 35.64
CA ASP A 18 -47.74 -11.62 35.82
C ASP A 18 -47.64 -12.51 34.57
N THR A 19 -47.66 -11.88 33.42
CA THR A 19 -47.55 -12.56 32.14
C THR A 19 -46.52 -11.86 31.29
N LEU A 20 -45.46 -12.60 30.90
CA LEU A 20 -44.42 -12.14 30.01
C LEU A 20 -44.57 -12.86 28.67
N LEU A 21 -44.79 -12.08 27.61
CA LEU A 21 -44.75 -12.56 26.24
C LEU A 21 -43.34 -12.33 25.67
N VAL A 22 -42.74 -13.38 25.21
CA VAL A 22 -41.41 -13.36 24.54
C VAL A 22 -41.60 -13.64 23.05
N LYS A 23 -41.21 -12.72 22.21
CA LYS A 23 -41.24 -12.85 20.76
C LYS A 23 -39.82 -12.82 20.18
N VAL A 24 -39.58 -13.66 19.19
CA VAL A 24 -38.32 -13.70 18.45
C VAL A 24 -38.61 -13.42 16.99
N PHE A 25 -37.92 -12.46 16.42
CA PHE A 25 -38.01 -12.11 15.02
C PHE A 25 -36.67 -12.39 14.33
N GLU A 26 -36.66 -13.25 13.32
CA GLU A 26 -35.51 -13.46 12.48
C GLU A 26 -35.47 -12.34 11.41
N ILE A 27 -34.38 -11.61 11.35
CA ILE A 27 -34.23 -10.52 10.40
C ILE A 27 -33.63 -11.05 9.11
N ASN A 28 -34.26 -10.74 7.99
CA ASN A 28 -33.67 -10.96 6.67
C ASN A 28 -32.50 -9.98 6.49
N THR A 29 -31.31 -10.44 6.86
CA THR A 29 -30.10 -9.62 6.92
C THR A 29 -29.69 -9.12 5.54
N PHE A 30 -29.90 -9.91 4.48
CA PHE A 30 -29.59 -9.47 3.12
C PHE A 30 -30.46 -8.26 2.72
N ASN A 31 -31.77 -8.38 2.87
CA ASN A 31 -32.69 -7.29 2.54
C ASN A 31 -32.45 -6.06 3.38
N PHE A 32 -32.12 -6.24 4.65
CA PHE A 32 -31.85 -5.12 5.53
C PHE A 32 -30.54 -4.42 5.17
N TYR A 33 -29.43 -5.16 5.04
CA TYR A 33 -28.11 -4.59 4.79
C TYR A 33 -28.00 -3.99 3.40
N SER A 34 -28.56 -4.62 2.36
CA SER A 34 -28.52 -4.12 0.99
C SER A 34 -29.26 -2.80 0.82
N ARG A 35 -30.31 -2.56 1.63
CA ARG A 35 -31.10 -1.31 1.56
C ARG A 35 -30.57 -0.22 2.47
N ASN A 36 -30.13 -0.57 3.67
CA ASN A 36 -29.81 0.41 4.73
C ASN A 36 -28.32 0.65 4.90
N LEU A 37 -27.46 -0.25 4.46
CA LEU A 37 -25.99 -0.19 4.55
C LEU A 37 -25.48 0.14 5.98
N ARG A 38 -26.27 -0.27 7.00
CA ARG A 38 -25.99 -0.07 8.43
C ARG A 38 -26.33 -1.33 9.22
N PRO A 39 -25.72 -1.53 10.39
CA PRO A 39 -26.09 -2.64 11.27
C PRO A 39 -27.56 -2.59 11.69
N VAL A 40 -28.15 -3.76 11.93
CA VAL A 40 -29.45 -3.86 12.60
C VAL A 40 -29.31 -3.34 14.03
N ASP A 41 -30.27 -2.60 14.51
CA ASP A 41 -30.38 -2.13 15.89
C ASP A 41 -31.71 -2.50 16.52
N THR A 42 -31.89 -2.27 17.81
CA THR A 42 -33.12 -2.59 18.57
C THR A 42 -34.27 -1.66 18.21
N ALA A 43 -34.02 -0.54 17.54
CA ALA A 43 -35.06 0.40 17.11
C ALA A 43 -35.69 0.01 15.76
N ILE A 44 -35.32 -1.15 15.20
CA ILE A 44 -35.90 -1.66 13.97
C ILE A 44 -37.42 -1.72 14.09
N ASN A 45 -38.14 -1.26 13.04
CA ASN A 45 -39.58 -1.38 13.01
C ASN A 45 -39.96 -2.86 12.77
N LEU A 46 -40.68 -3.43 13.73
CA LEU A 46 -41.19 -4.79 13.69
C LEU A 46 -42.71 -4.85 13.35
N ASP A 47 -43.34 -3.69 13.08
CA ASP A 47 -44.75 -3.64 12.76
C ASP A 47 -45.05 -4.40 11.46
N GLY A 48 -46.02 -5.30 11.51
CA GLY A 48 -46.36 -6.15 10.38
C GLY A 48 -45.48 -7.36 10.18
N LEU A 49 -44.44 -7.57 11.00
CA LEU A 49 -43.63 -8.78 10.98
C LEU A 49 -44.26 -9.85 11.87
N ALA A 50 -44.39 -11.08 11.35
CA ALA A 50 -44.77 -12.22 12.17
C ALA A 50 -43.56 -12.68 12.99
N ALA A 51 -43.75 -12.93 14.27
CA ALA A 51 -42.72 -13.53 15.10
C ALA A 51 -42.35 -14.93 14.57
N THR A 52 -41.08 -15.21 14.45
CA THR A 52 -40.57 -16.54 14.05
C THR A 52 -40.89 -17.56 15.17
N TRP A 53 -40.91 -17.09 16.38
CA TRP A 53 -41.20 -17.89 17.55
C TRP A 53 -41.71 -16.99 18.69
N GLU A 54 -42.68 -17.53 19.47
CA GLU A 54 -43.22 -16.85 20.65
C GLU A 54 -43.48 -17.80 21.80
N ARG A 55 -43.37 -17.28 23.00
CA ARG A 55 -43.68 -18.02 24.26
C ARG A 55 -44.29 -17.10 25.29
N ILE A 56 -45.30 -17.59 25.97
CA ILE A 56 -45.95 -16.93 27.11
C ILE A 56 -45.49 -17.59 28.39
N LEU A 57 -45.01 -16.78 29.32
CA LEU A 57 -44.55 -17.20 30.62
C LEU A 57 -45.41 -16.52 31.71
N LYS A 58 -45.85 -17.27 32.68
CA LYS A 58 -46.66 -16.75 33.80
C LYS A 58 -45.85 -16.80 35.09
N TYR A 59 -45.90 -15.73 35.85
CA TYR A 59 -45.20 -15.58 37.11
C TYR A 59 -46.20 -15.28 38.24
N LYS A 60 -45.81 -15.61 39.47
CA LYS A 60 -46.60 -15.36 40.67
C LYS A 60 -45.82 -14.56 41.74
N ASP A 61 -44.75 -13.86 41.26
CA ASP A 61 -43.90 -13.05 42.14
C ASP A 61 -44.71 -11.85 42.68
N ALA A 62 -44.45 -11.47 43.93
CA ALA A 62 -45.06 -10.27 44.48
C ALA A 62 -44.62 -9.02 43.66
N PRO A 63 -45.53 -8.05 43.39
CA PRO A 63 -45.25 -6.92 42.48
C PRO A 63 -44.06 -6.05 42.88
N ILE A 64 -43.65 -6.06 44.13
CA ILE A 64 -42.53 -5.29 44.66
C ILE A 64 -41.17 -5.94 44.36
N ILE A 65 -41.14 -7.25 44.12
CA ILE A 65 -39.93 -8.03 43.98
C ILE A 65 -39.39 -7.89 42.54
N ARG A 66 -38.10 -7.60 42.42
CA ARG A 66 -37.36 -7.63 41.15
C ARG A 66 -36.60 -8.95 41.11
N THR A 67 -36.91 -9.78 40.12
CA THR A 67 -36.28 -11.10 39.92
C THR A 67 -35.50 -11.09 38.62
N GLU A 68 -34.22 -11.48 38.67
CA GLU A 68 -33.43 -11.75 37.46
C GLU A 68 -33.78 -13.15 36.95
N ARG A 69 -34.13 -13.24 35.67
CA ARG A 69 -34.50 -14.49 35.02
C ARG A 69 -33.59 -14.76 33.82
N GLU A 70 -33.16 -16.00 33.66
CA GLU A 70 -32.41 -16.47 32.51
C GLU A 70 -33.36 -17.12 31.51
N PHE A 71 -33.25 -16.72 30.27
CA PHE A 71 -34.00 -17.23 29.13
C PHE A 71 -33.06 -17.94 28.20
N GLN A 72 -33.39 -19.19 27.85
CA GLN A 72 -32.65 -19.98 26.89
C GLN A 72 -33.46 -20.08 25.60
N PHE A 73 -32.77 -19.97 24.45
CA PHE A 73 -33.37 -19.99 23.12
C PHE A 73 -32.77 -21.14 22.26
N PRO A 74 -33.15 -22.40 22.56
CA PRO A 74 -32.63 -23.55 21.83
C PRO A 74 -33.06 -23.57 20.35
N GLU A 75 -34.08 -22.79 19.99
CA GLU A 75 -34.60 -22.64 18.64
C GLU A 75 -33.64 -21.89 17.73
N LEU A 76 -32.82 -21.00 18.29
CA LEU A 76 -31.85 -20.20 17.57
C LEU A 76 -30.60 -21.03 17.22
N LYS A 77 -30.75 -22.02 16.35
CA LYS A 77 -29.67 -22.94 15.96
C LYS A 77 -28.85 -22.42 14.78
N LYS A 78 -29.44 -21.64 13.91
CA LYS A 78 -28.80 -21.11 12.69
C LYS A 78 -28.04 -19.82 12.96
N ARG A 79 -27.04 -19.52 12.11
CA ARG A 79 -26.50 -18.18 12.02
C ARG A 79 -27.58 -17.20 11.58
N GLY A 80 -27.63 -16.03 12.21
CA GLY A 80 -28.62 -15.02 11.90
C GLY A 80 -28.57 -13.83 12.86
N VAL A 81 -29.39 -12.86 12.55
CA VAL A 81 -29.65 -11.70 13.39
C VAL A 81 -31.10 -11.79 13.84
N PHE A 82 -31.30 -11.79 15.15
CA PHE A 82 -32.61 -11.95 15.74
C PHE A 82 -32.89 -10.77 16.69
N VAL A 83 -34.13 -10.30 16.68
CA VAL A 83 -34.61 -9.37 17.69
C VAL A 83 -35.46 -10.17 18.64
N VAL A 84 -35.09 -10.20 19.91
CA VAL A 84 -35.90 -10.78 21.00
C VAL A 84 -36.60 -9.65 21.71
N GLU A 85 -37.92 -9.69 21.70
CA GLU A 85 -38.78 -8.72 22.36
C GLU A 85 -39.49 -9.36 23.53
N PHE A 86 -39.37 -8.72 24.71
CA PHE A 86 -40.02 -9.10 25.94
C PHE A 86 -41.12 -8.09 26.21
N ILE A 87 -42.37 -8.55 26.31
CA ILE A 87 -43.54 -7.70 26.50
C ILE A 87 -44.27 -8.14 27.79
N GLY A 88 -44.44 -7.22 28.71
CA GLY A 88 -45.12 -7.47 29.96
C GLY A 88 -45.67 -6.20 30.61
N ASN A 89 -46.87 -6.26 31.13
CA ASN A 89 -47.53 -5.14 31.78
C ASN A 89 -47.53 -3.82 30.99
N GLY A 90 -47.83 -3.92 29.66
CA GLY A 90 -47.87 -2.78 28.77
C GLY A 90 -46.51 -2.16 28.38
N LYS A 91 -45.40 -2.78 28.77
CA LYS A 91 -44.03 -2.34 28.44
C LYS A 91 -43.33 -3.39 27.62
N SER A 92 -42.42 -2.95 26.76
CA SER A 92 -41.54 -3.83 25.99
C SER A 92 -40.08 -3.52 26.23
N SER A 93 -39.24 -4.54 26.09
CA SER A 93 -37.80 -4.43 26.08
C SER A 93 -37.27 -5.31 24.97
N ARG A 94 -36.30 -4.81 24.19
CA ARG A 94 -35.74 -5.51 23.05
C ARG A 94 -34.26 -5.76 23.23
N VAL A 95 -33.78 -6.87 22.71
CA VAL A 95 -32.38 -7.20 22.62
C VAL A 95 -32.07 -7.74 21.24
N LEU A 96 -30.92 -7.33 20.68
CA LEU A 96 -30.42 -7.83 19.43
C LEU A 96 -29.49 -9.03 19.70
N VAL A 97 -29.78 -10.15 19.08
CA VAL A 97 -28.96 -11.35 19.12
C VAL A 97 -28.31 -11.57 17.75
N ASN A 98 -27.01 -11.36 17.71
CA ASN A 98 -26.20 -11.70 16.55
C ASN A 98 -25.55 -13.07 16.78
N LYS A 99 -25.92 -14.08 15.98
CA LYS A 99 -25.38 -15.43 16.04
C LYS A 99 -24.58 -15.76 14.79
N GLY A 100 -23.29 -16.03 14.99
CA GLY A 100 -22.32 -16.19 13.91
C GLY A 100 -21.82 -14.84 13.38
N ASN A 101 -20.73 -14.88 12.65
CA ASN A 101 -20.13 -13.70 12.00
C ASN A 101 -19.42 -14.11 10.70
N LEU A 102 -19.26 -13.15 9.81
CA LEU A 102 -18.35 -13.24 8.66
C LEU A 102 -17.40 -12.06 8.71
N ARG A 103 -16.16 -12.31 8.35
CA ARG A 103 -15.12 -11.29 8.20
C ARG A 103 -14.28 -11.59 6.99
N VAL A 104 -13.51 -10.62 6.54
CA VAL A 104 -12.67 -10.74 5.34
C VAL A 104 -11.21 -10.57 5.70
N LEU A 105 -10.38 -11.28 4.96
CA LEU A 105 -8.98 -10.94 4.75
C LEU A 105 -8.90 -10.32 3.36
N GLU A 106 -8.39 -9.10 3.29
CA GLU A 106 -8.23 -8.35 2.06
C GLU A 106 -6.78 -8.36 1.61
N LYS A 107 -6.58 -8.52 0.31
CA LYS A 107 -5.32 -8.28 -0.38
C LYS A 107 -5.62 -7.48 -1.63
N VAL A 108 -4.83 -6.44 -1.91
CA VAL A 108 -4.92 -5.72 -3.17
C VAL A 108 -4.02 -6.43 -4.19
N GLY A 109 -4.55 -6.68 -5.36
CA GLY A 109 -3.84 -7.30 -6.48
C GLY A 109 -4.01 -6.51 -7.77
N PRO A 110 -3.43 -6.96 -8.88
CA PRO A 110 -3.55 -6.25 -10.15
C PRO A 110 -4.97 -6.24 -10.73
N ALA A 111 -5.82 -7.20 -10.35
CA ALA A 111 -7.22 -7.28 -10.81
C ALA A 111 -8.21 -6.54 -9.92
N GLY A 112 -7.77 -5.98 -8.79
CA GLY A 112 -8.62 -5.33 -7.80
C GLY A 112 -8.36 -5.82 -6.38
N HIS A 113 -9.41 -5.76 -5.57
CA HIS A 113 -9.42 -6.25 -4.20
C HIS A 113 -9.75 -7.74 -4.17
N GLU A 114 -8.87 -8.53 -3.61
CA GLU A 114 -9.04 -9.97 -3.41
C GLU A 114 -9.45 -10.23 -1.95
N PHE A 115 -10.64 -10.78 -1.76
CA PHE A 115 -11.18 -11.06 -0.45
C PHE A 115 -11.28 -12.56 -0.19
N ARG A 116 -10.77 -12.98 0.95
CA ARG A 116 -11.06 -14.30 1.52
C ARG A 116 -12.03 -14.15 2.68
N ILE A 117 -13.19 -14.76 2.60
CA ILE A 117 -14.24 -14.67 3.63
C ILE A 117 -14.04 -15.81 4.63
N LEU A 118 -14.05 -15.44 5.90
CA LEU A 118 -13.87 -16.34 7.05
C LEU A 118 -15.08 -16.27 7.96
N ASP A 119 -15.35 -17.36 8.67
CA ASP A 119 -16.34 -17.38 9.74
C ASP A 119 -15.75 -16.90 11.09
N GLU A 120 -16.57 -16.92 12.14
CA GLU A 120 -16.22 -16.54 13.51
C GLU A 120 -15.12 -17.39 14.16
N ASN A 121 -14.79 -18.55 13.57
CA ASN A 121 -13.73 -19.46 14.00
C ASN A 121 -12.50 -19.39 13.08
N ASN A 122 -12.39 -18.38 12.23
CA ASN A 122 -11.35 -18.21 11.20
C ASN A 122 -11.34 -19.33 10.13
N LYS A 123 -12.42 -20.07 9.98
CA LYS A 123 -12.51 -21.08 8.93
C LYS A 123 -12.93 -20.43 7.61
N PRO A 124 -12.24 -20.72 6.49
CA PRO A 124 -12.61 -20.18 5.18
C PRO A 124 -14.01 -20.60 4.76
N ARG A 125 -14.74 -19.66 4.14
CA ARG A 125 -16.07 -19.85 3.57
C ARG A 125 -15.98 -19.72 2.02
N PRO A 126 -15.48 -20.74 1.31
CA PRO A 126 -15.10 -20.62 -0.11
C PRO A 126 -16.28 -20.41 -1.06
N LYS A 127 -17.51 -20.56 -0.60
CA LYS A 127 -18.74 -20.32 -1.38
C LYS A 127 -19.40 -19.00 -1.05
N ALA A 128 -18.81 -18.24 -0.12
CA ALA A 128 -19.36 -16.95 0.27
C ALA A 128 -19.05 -15.87 -0.77
N ALA A 129 -20.04 -15.02 -1.05
CA ALA A 129 -20.00 -13.94 -2.02
C ALA A 129 -19.95 -12.56 -1.33
N ILE A 130 -19.66 -11.53 -2.11
CA ILE A 130 -19.71 -10.12 -1.66
C ILE A 130 -20.74 -9.40 -2.51
N TRP A 131 -21.69 -8.73 -1.85
CA TRP A 131 -22.59 -7.79 -2.50
C TRP A 131 -22.10 -6.35 -2.21
N LEU A 132 -21.94 -5.56 -3.26
CA LEU A 132 -21.48 -4.19 -3.21
C LEU A 132 -22.28 -3.34 -4.21
N GLU A 133 -22.93 -2.29 -3.73
CA GLU A 133 -23.61 -1.26 -4.55
C GLU A 133 -24.52 -1.83 -5.67
N GLY A 134 -25.22 -2.93 -5.41
CA GLY A 134 -26.13 -3.55 -6.37
C GLY A 134 -25.55 -4.72 -7.15
N THR A 135 -24.25 -4.96 -7.06
CA THR A 135 -23.56 -6.05 -7.76
C THR A 135 -23.14 -7.14 -6.78
N GLU A 136 -23.39 -8.40 -7.13
CA GLU A 136 -22.89 -9.56 -6.40
C GLU A 136 -21.62 -10.08 -7.08
N TYR A 137 -20.57 -10.24 -6.29
CA TYR A 137 -19.27 -10.78 -6.70
C TYR A 137 -19.12 -12.17 -6.12
N ASP A 138 -19.12 -13.16 -7.01
CA ASP A 138 -18.99 -14.56 -6.64
C ASP A 138 -17.53 -14.98 -6.41
N PRO A 139 -17.28 -15.97 -5.55
CA PRO A 139 -15.95 -16.51 -5.38
C PRO A 139 -15.45 -17.27 -6.61
N GLY A 140 -14.19 -17.08 -6.93
CA GLY A 140 -13.49 -17.90 -7.93
C GLY A 140 -13.26 -19.35 -7.46
N LYS A 141 -12.63 -20.17 -8.31
CA LYS A 141 -12.33 -21.59 -8.01
C LYS A 141 -11.51 -21.79 -6.74
N ASN A 142 -10.73 -20.79 -6.33
CA ASN A 142 -9.88 -20.79 -5.13
C ASN A 142 -10.60 -20.25 -3.88
N GLY A 143 -11.90 -19.93 -3.97
CA GLY A 143 -12.68 -19.34 -2.87
C GLY A 143 -12.33 -17.88 -2.55
N ILE A 144 -11.69 -17.17 -3.49
CA ILE A 144 -11.38 -15.75 -3.38
C ILE A 144 -12.40 -14.97 -4.19
N VAL A 145 -12.96 -13.92 -3.59
CA VAL A 145 -13.83 -12.97 -4.28
C VAL A 145 -12.99 -11.79 -4.75
N THR A 146 -13.04 -11.49 -6.05
CA THR A 146 -12.33 -10.33 -6.62
C THR A 146 -13.32 -9.21 -6.91
N VAL A 147 -13.09 -8.06 -6.31
CA VAL A 147 -13.84 -6.81 -6.55
C VAL A 147 -12.95 -5.88 -7.35
N PRO A 148 -13.31 -5.49 -8.58
CA PRO A 148 -12.52 -4.57 -9.40
C PRO A 148 -12.32 -3.21 -8.70
N PHE A 149 -11.32 -2.46 -9.16
CA PHE A 149 -11.12 -1.09 -8.71
C PHE A 149 -12.28 -0.18 -9.09
N SER A 150 -12.46 0.90 -8.35
CA SER A 150 -13.56 1.86 -8.52
C SER A 150 -13.09 3.16 -9.19
N ASN A 151 -13.97 3.79 -9.95
CA ASN A 151 -13.75 5.18 -10.39
C ASN A 151 -13.98 6.20 -9.25
N ARG A 152 -14.53 5.76 -8.12
CA ARG A 152 -14.80 6.56 -6.92
C ARG A 152 -14.20 5.88 -5.70
N SER A 153 -12.94 6.16 -5.42
CA SER A 153 -12.26 5.62 -4.25
C SER A 153 -12.88 6.12 -2.94
N GLY A 154 -12.77 5.32 -1.89
CA GLY A 154 -13.20 5.66 -0.54
C GLY A 154 -13.76 4.48 0.23
N ARG A 155 -14.07 4.71 1.50
CA ARG A 155 -14.61 3.67 2.37
C ARG A 155 -16.04 3.30 1.95
N ARG A 156 -16.26 1.99 1.71
CA ARG A 156 -17.54 1.46 1.24
C ARG A 156 -18.04 0.35 2.14
N PRO A 157 -19.34 0.35 2.48
CA PRO A 157 -19.97 -0.81 3.09
C PRO A 157 -20.18 -1.91 2.05
N MET A 158 -19.98 -3.15 2.45
CA MET A 158 -20.25 -4.34 1.66
C MET A 158 -20.99 -5.39 2.48
N VAL A 159 -21.78 -6.22 1.83
CA VAL A 159 -22.50 -7.31 2.47
C VAL A 159 -21.81 -8.62 2.13
N LEU A 160 -21.31 -9.31 3.14
CA LEU A 160 -20.75 -10.65 3.04
C LEU A 160 -21.90 -11.64 3.10
N ARG A 161 -22.00 -12.55 2.14
CA ARG A 161 -23.11 -13.50 2.00
C ARG A 161 -22.62 -14.94 1.97
N ASP A 162 -23.08 -15.76 2.88
CA ASP A 162 -22.84 -17.20 2.95
C ASP A 162 -24.17 -17.94 3.01
N GLY A 163 -24.72 -18.29 1.86
CA GLY A 163 -26.08 -18.81 1.73
C GLY A 163 -27.13 -17.76 2.15
N SER A 164 -27.93 -18.07 3.16
CA SER A 164 -28.93 -17.15 3.71
C SER A 164 -28.37 -16.20 4.77
N PHE A 165 -27.18 -16.47 5.29
CA PHE A 165 -26.55 -15.64 6.32
C PHE A 165 -25.74 -14.50 5.70
N CYS A 166 -25.96 -13.29 6.20
CA CYS A 166 -25.20 -12.12 5.76
C CYS A 166 -24.62 -11.37 6.95
N ALA A 167 -23.45 -10.78 6.72
CA ALA A 167 -22.80 -9.85 7.64
C ALA A 167 -22.43 -8.57 6.92
N LEU A 168 -22.50 -7.43 7.59
CA LEU A 168 -22.08 -6.15 7.07
C LEU A 168 -20.61 -5.92 7.40
N SER A 169 -19.84 -5.51 6.42
CA SER A 169 -18.44 -5.12 6.56
C SER A 169 -18.15 -3.83 5.81
N THR A 170 -16.95 -3.30 5.96
CA THR A 170 -16.48 -2.12 5.22
C THR A 170 -15.05 -2.34 4.75
N PHE A 171 -14.68 -1.74 3.63
CA PHE A 171 -13.31 -1.72 3.11
C PHE A 171 -13.03 -0.40 2.42
N ASP A 172 -11.76 -0.11 2.18
CA ASP A 172 -11.36 1.07 1.42
C ASP A 172 -11.27 0.70 -0.07
N HIS A 173 -12.33 1.03 -0.82
CA HIS A 173 -12.41 0.74 -2.25
C HIS A 173 -11.47 1.67 -3.02
N LEU A 174 -10.38 1.12 -3.53
CA LEU A 174 -9.34 1.87 -4.23
C LEU A 174 -9.73 2.13 -5.68
N GLY A 175 -9.19 3.22 -6.22
CA GLY A 175 -9.16 3.46 -7.67
C GLY A 175 -7.93 2.83 -8.31
N GLU A 176 -7.92 2.79 -9.64
CA GLU A 176 -6.72 2.47 -10.41
C GLU A 176 -5.75 3.65 -10.37
N ASN A 177 -4.59 3.44 -9.75
CA ASN A 177 -3.52 4.43 -9.70
C ASN A 177 -2.27 3.82 -10.34
N TYR A 178 -2.04 4.21 -11.60
CA TYR A 178 -0.89 3.77 -12.36
C TYR A 178 0.33 4.65 -12.10
N GLN A 179 1.49 4.04 -12.12
CA GLN A 179 2.78 4.72 -12.02
C GLN A 179 3.74 4.10 -13.03
N LEU A 180 4.34 4.95 -13.89
CA LEU A 180 5.42 4.55 -14.77
C LEU A 180 6.74 4.94 -14.13
N ASP A 181 7.57 3.93 -13.86
CA ASP A 181 8.98 4.08 -13.54
C ASP A 181 9.82 3.59 -14.71
N ALA A 182 11.04 4.08 -14.80
CA ALA A 182 12.00 3.59 -15.76
C ALA A 182 13.42 3.66 -15.19
N GLY A 183 14.10 2.53 -15.18
CA GLY A 183 15.54 2.50 -15.07
C GLY A 183 16.14 2.99 -16.38
N ILE A 184 16.75 4.19 -16.38
CA ILE A 184 17.43 4.73 -17.56
C ILE A 184 18.92 4.78 -17.23
N HIS A 185 19.69 3.97 -17.95
CA HIS A 185 21.14 3.90 -17.79
C HIS A 185 21.84 4.36 -19.06
N LEU A 186 22.90 5.11 -18.88
CA LEU A 186 23.78 5.59 -19.94
C LEU A 186 25.18 5.61 -19.39
N ASP A 187 26.11 4.98 -20.14
CA ASP A 187 27.52 5.07 -19.83
C ASP A 187 28.02 6.48 -20.19
N ARG A 188 28.37 7.25 -19.16
CA ARG A 188 28.83 8.63 -19.35
C ARG A 188 30.20 8.73 -20.01
N GLU A 189 31.03 7.72 -19.85
CA GLU A 189 32.39 7.68 -20.48
C GLU A 189 32.28 7.41 -21.97
N ALA A 190 31.21 6.80 -22.43
CA ALA A 190 30.90 6.62 -23.85
C ALA A 190 30.40 7.89 -24.54
N LEU A 191 30.11 8.98 -23.79
CA LEU A 191 29.62 10.24 -24.36
C LEU A 191 30.75 11.10 -24.95
N VAL A 192 31.54 10.49 -25.81
CA VAL A 192 32.62 11.15 -26.55
C VAL A 192 32.12 11.58 -27.94
N LYS A 193 32.41 12.81 -28.34
CA LYS A 193 32.05 13.35 -29.66
C LYS A 193 32.25 12.34 -30.78
N GLY A 194 31.23 12.12 -31.60
CA GLY A 194 31.26 11.24 -32.74
C GLY A 194 31.34 9.74 -32.45
N ALA A 195 31.40 9.34 -31.17
CA ALA A 195 31.29 7.95 -30.75
C ALA A 195 29.82 7.50 -30.71
N THR A 196 29.58 6.18 -30.80
CA THR A 196 28.29 5.59 -30.61
C THR A 196 28.09 5.29 -29.12
N ALA A 197 27.07 5.89 -28.50
CA ALA A 197 26.68 5.63 -27.14
C ALA A 197 25.40 4.79 -27.09
N LYS A 198 25.22 4.05 -26.00
CA LYS A 198 24.06 3.18 -25.76
C LYS A 198 23.29 3.64 -24.54
N ALA A 199 22.01 3.91 -24.73
CA ALA A 199 21.08 4.13 -23.64
C ALA A 199 20.27 2.84 -23.40
N VAL A 200 20.23 2.38 -22.15
CA VAL A 200 19.46 1.21 -21.72
C VAL A 200 18.28 1.67 -20.89
N ILE A 201 17.09 1.35 -21.34
CA ILE A 201 15.84 1.74 -20.68
C ILE A 201 15.08 0.49 -20.25
N ARG A 202 14.81 0.36 -18.96
CA ARG A 202 13.98 -0.69 -18.38
C ARG A 202 12.70 -0.09 -17.83
N PRO A 203 11.56 -0.25 -18.51
CA PRO A 203 10.28 0.21 -18.02
C PRO A 203 9.81 -0.65 -16.85
N LEU A 204 9.07 -0.04 -15.94
CA LEU A 204 8.38 -0.71 -14.84
C LEU A 204 7.04 -0.03 -14.61
N LEU A 205 5.95 -0.73 -14.91
CA LEU A 205 4.60 -0.26 -14.66
C LEU A 205 4.11 -0.79 -13.32
N ARG A 206 3.51 0.08 -12.52
CA ARG A 206 2.89 -0.27 -11.25
C ARG A 206 1.43 0.15 -11.22
N LEU A 207 0.60 -0.67 -10.60
CA LEU A 207 -0.79 -0.37 -10.27
C LEU A 207 -0.95 -0.45 -8.75
N ASN A 208 -1.34 0.66 -8.12
CA ASN A 208 -1.45 0.76 -6.66
C ASN A 208 -0.19 0.27 -5.91
N GLY A 209 1.00 0.54 -6.50
CA GLY A 209 2.30 0.12 -5.95
C GLY A 209 2.75 -1.30 -6.33
N TYR A 210 1.87 -2.14 -6.87
CA TYR A 210 2.21 -3.49 -7.31
C TYR A 210 2.73 -3.49 -8.75
N PRO A 211 3.80 -4.22 -9.05
CA PRO A 211 4.29 -4.34 -10.43
C PRO A 211 3.25 -5.11 -11.26
N ILE A 212 2.99 -4.59 -12.45
CA ILE A 212 2.12 -5.21 -13.45
C ILE A 212 2.84 -5.24 -14.79
N SER A 213 2.27 -5.95 -15.77
CA SER A 213 2.92 -6.11 -17.06
C SER A 213 3.15 -4.79 -17.80
N SER A 214 4.36 -4.59 -18.28
CA SER A 214 4.75 -3.47 -19.13
C SER A 214 4.12 -3.52 -20.52
N SER A 215 3.56 -4.67 -20.92
CA SER A 215 2.81 -4.81 -22.19
C SER A 215 1.51 -3.99 -22.22
N LEU A 216 1.04 -3.52 -21.06
CA LEU A 216 -0.10 -2.60 -20.95
C LEU A 216 0.26 -1.15 -21.36
N LEU A 217 1.55 -0.86 -21.59
CA LEU A 217 1.99 0.45 -22.05
C LEU A 217 1.73 0.59 -23.55
N GLU A 218 0.79 1.46 -23.88
CA GLU A 218 0.43 1.76 -25.27
C GLU A 218 1.17 3.00 -25.78
N ASN A 219 1.48 3.03 -27.08
CA ASN A 219 2.14 4.15 -27.74
C ASN A 219 3.41 4.62 -27.01
N ALA A 220 4.21 3.66 -26.59
CA ALA A 220 5.45 3.95 -25.89
C ALA A 220 6.46 4.64 -26.82
N LYS A 221 7.05 5.73 -26.35
CA LYS A 221 8.04 6.52 -27.09
C LYS A 221 9.23 6.85 -26.22
N LEU A 222 10.41 6.83 -26.83
CA LEU A 222 11.61 7.41 -26.25
C LEU A 222 11.87 8.76 -26.92
N VAL A 223 11.85 9.82 -26.14
CA VAL A 223 12.24 11.15 -26.56
C VAL A 223 13.68 11.40 -26.10
N VAL A 224 14.56 11.58 -27.06
CA VAL A 224 15.96 11.93 -26.85
C VAL A 224 16.11 13.41 -27.09
N ARG A 225 16.38 14.18 -26.04
CA ARG A 225 16.62 15.62 -26.16
C ARG A 225 18.06 15.92 -25.79
N SER A 226 18.80 16.50 -26.70
CA SER A 226 20.16 17.01 -26.46
C SER A 226 20.20 18.52 -26.47
N VAL A 227 21.09 19.08 -25.67
CA VAL A 227 21.41 20.52 -25.67
C VAL A 227 22.92 20.65 -25.82
N ASP A 228 23.35 21.48 -26.73
CA ASP A 228 24.78 21.76 -26.94
C ASP A 228 25.29 22.90 -26.03
N HIS A 229 26.58 23.21 -26.14
CA HIS A 229 27.20 24.28 -25.39
C HIS A 229 26.71 25.69 -25.79
N ASP A 230 26.14 25.82 -26.97
CA ASP A 230 25.55 27.07 -27.45
C ASP A 230 24.07 27.20 -27.05
N SER A 231 23.59 26.27 -26.22
CA SER A 231 22.19 26.16 -25.73
C SER A 231 21.20 25.84 -26.84
N SER A 232 21.66 25.29 -27.97
CA SER A 232 20.79 24.86 -29.06
C SER A 232 20.20 23.49 -28.74
N PRO A 233 18.86 23.33 -28.67
CA PRO A 233 18.24 22.05 -28.43
C PRO A 233 18.08 21.24 -29.69
N SER A 234 18.24 19.94 -29.62
CA SER A 234 17.80 18.96 -30.60
C SER A 234 16.92 17.92 -29.96
N MET A 235 15.92 17.41 -30.68
CA MET A 235 14.98 16.44 -30.18
C MET A 235 14.71 15.38 -31.26
N THR A 236 14.74 14.12 -30.84
CA THR A 236 14.38 12.96 -31.66
C THR A 236 13.35 12.12 -30.88
N GLU A 237 12.28 11.75 -31.56
CA GLU A 237 11.29 10.82 -31.03
C GLU A 237 11.45 9.46 -31.70
N ILE A 238 11.36 8.40 -30.90
CA ILE A 238 11.52 7.01 -31.34
C ILE A 238 10.33 6.24 -30.81
N ASP A 239 9.54 5.68 -31.71
CA ASP A 239 8.48 4.78 -31.35
C ASP A 239 9.10 3.46 -30.86
N LEU A 240 8.68 3.02 -29.66
CA LEU A 240 9.18 1.79 -29.08
C LEU A 240 8.32 0.60 -29.51
N PRO A 241 8.93 -0.59 -29.69
CA PRO A 241 8.16 -1.80 -29.86
C PRO A 241 7.34 -2.11 -28.59
N GLU A 242 6.51 -3.13 -28.66
CA GLU A 242 5.82 -3.63 -27.47
C GLU A 242 6.82 -3.95 -26.36
N LEU A 243 6.63 -3.31 -25.20
CA LEU A 243 7.50 -3.44 -24.05
C LEU A 243 7.15 -4.70 -23.28
N LYS A 244 8.13 -5.57 -23.07
CA LYS A 244 7.96 -6.82 -22.34
C LYS A 244 8.56 -6.75 -20.95
N ASP A 245 8.00 -7.55 -20.05
CA ASP A 245 8.46 -7.59 -18.67
C ASP A 245 9.88 -8.13 -18.57
N GLY A 246 10.74 -7.36 -17.86
CA GLY A 246 12.13 -7.74 -17.62
C GLY A 246 13.07 -7.57 -18.82
N GLU A 247 12.57 -7.13 -19.98
CA GLU A 247 13.40 -6.81 -21.14
C GLU A 247 13.84 -5.34 -21.12
N ASP A 248 15.10 -5.11 -21.53
CA ASP A 248 15.65 -3.79 -21.69
C ASP A 248 15.49 -3.33 -23.14
N PHE A 249 15.06 -2.10 -23.31
CA PHE A 249 15.17 -1.43 -24.61
C PHE A 249 16.52 -0.73 -24.71
N VAL A 250 17.28 -1.05 -25.75
CA VAL A 250 18.58 -0.45 -25.99
C VAL A 250 18.48 0.48 -27.21
N HIS A 251 18.81 1.75 -27.00
CA HIS A 251 18.91 2.73 -28.07
C HIS A 251 20.36 3.16 -28.27
N GLU A 252 20.86 2.95 -29.50
CA GLU A 252 22.17 3.41 -29.91
C GLU A 252 22.04 4.74 -30.64
N PHE A 253 22.89 5.69 -30.31
CA PHE A 253 22.90 7.00 -30.95
C PHE A 253 24.34 7.53 -31.10
N MET A 254 24.56 8.33 -32.12
CA MET A 254 25.81 9.04 -32.29
C MET A 254 25.82 10.26 -31.35
N VAL A 255 26.88 10.41 -30.58
CA VAL A 255 27.04 11.54 -29.67
C VAL A 255 27.25 12.84 -30.45
N PRO A 256 26.35 13.84 -30.28
CA PRO A 256 26.46 15.12 -30.97
C PRO A 256 27.73 15.86 -30.62
N ASP A 257 28.17 16.69 -31.53
CA ASP A 257 29.25 17.65 -31.27
C ASP A 257 28.81 18.66 -30.18
N LYS A 258 29.71 19.06 -29.30
CA LYS A 258 29.48 20.03 -28.23
C LYS A 258 28.31 19.65 -27.26
N LEU A 259 28.03 18.36 -27.10
CA LEU A 259 26.97 17.92 -26.18
C LEU A 259 27.20 18.47 -24.76
N SER A 260 26.22 19.18 -24.21
CA SER A 260 26.22 19.73 -22.85
C SER A 260 25.26 18.98 -21.93
N ALA A 261 24.09 18.62 -22.44
CA ALA A 261 23.10 17.84 -21.66
C ALA A 261 22.33 16.92 -22.59
N LEU A 262 22.01 15.73 -22.08
CA LEU A 262 21.16 14.73 -22.74
C LEU A 262 20.02 14.35 -21.78
N THR A 263 18.79 14.52 -22.23
CA THR A 263 17.61 14.07 -21.51
C THR A 263 16.95 12.93 -22.28
N LEU A 264 16.83 11.80 -21.64
CA LEU A 264 16.08 10.64 -22.11
C LEU A 264 14.73 10.60 -21.40
N SER A 265 13.64 10.57 -22.16
CA SER A 265 12.29 10.60 -21.63
C SER A 265 11.47 9.45 -22.21
N LEU A 266 11.12 8.48 -21.39
CA LEU A 266 10.15 7.45 -21.74
C LEU A 266 8.76 8.00 -21.50
N SER A 267 7.90 7.96 -22.52
CA SER A 267 6.48 8.31 -22.42
C SER A 267 5.64 7.16 -22.94
N ALA A 268 4.49 6.94 -22.32
CA ALA A 268 3.54 5.91 -22.72
C ALA A 268 2.13 6.24 -22.21
N LYS A 269 1.13 5.52 -22.71
CA LYS A 269 -0.26 5.60 -22.25
C LYS A 269 -0.70 4.27 -21.66
N VAL A 270 -1.61 4.33 -20.70
CA VAL A 270 -2.26 3.14 -20.12
C VAL A 270 -3.76 3.34 -20.15
N GLN A 271 -4.50 2.30 -20.55
CA GLN A 271 -5.95 2.30 -20.47
C GLN A 271 -6.39 2.11 -19.01
N ASN A 272 -6.92 3.16 -18.40
CA ASN A 272 -7.56 3.08 -17.09
C ASN A 272 -8.98 2.53 -17.29
N LEU A 273 -9.22 1.30 -16.85
CA LEU A 273 -10.50 0.61 -17.08
C LEU A 273 -11.63 1.20 -16.24
N SER A 274 -11.35 1.56 -15.00
CA SER A 274 -12.36 2.10 -14.09
C SER A 274 -12.85 3.49 -14.50
N ARG A 275 -12.02 4.27 -15.21
CA ARG A 275 -12.35 5.60 -15.74
C ARG A 275 -12.71 5.60 -17.22
N ALA A 276 -12.55 4.47 -17.91
CA ALA A 276 -12.71 4.34 -19.36
C ALA A 276 -11.89 5.39 -20.14
N ALA A 277 -10.70 5.75 -19.67
CA ALA A 277 -9.86 6.80 -20.21
C ALA A 277 -8.41 6.34 -20.33
N LYS A 278 -7.69 6.87 -21.33
CA LYS A 278 -6.24 6.69 -21.45
C LYS A 278 -5.49 7.74 -20.67
N GLU A 279 -4.64 7.30 -19.75
CA GLU A 279 -3.77 8.16 -18.95
C GLU A 279 -2.38 8.16 -19.55
N SER A 280 -1.75 9.35 -19.61
CA SER A 280 -0.39 9.52 -20.16
C SER A 280 0.62 9.62 -19.02
N PHE A 281 1.71 8.90 -19.15
CA PHE A 281 2.81 8.87 -18.19
C PHE A 281 4.11 9.18 -18.88
N SER A 282 5.02 9.81 -18.14
CA SER A 282 6.39 10.00 -18.60
C SER A 282 7.39 9.87 -17.47
N ARG A 283 8.57 9.35 -17.77
CA ARG A 283 9.70 9.29 -16.86
C ARG A 283 10.94 9.74 -17.59
N ASN A 284 11.69 10.67 -17.02
CA ASN A 284 12.89 11.19 -17.66
C ASN A 284 14.11 11.09 -16.75
N ARG A 285 15.28 11.11 -17.40
CA ARG A 285 16.57 11.25 -16.75
C ARG A 285 17.47 12.15 -17.59
N THR A 286 18.09 13.13 -16.94
CA THR A 286 19.02 14.06 -17.58
C THR A 286 20.45 13.71 -17.18
N PHE A 287 21.33 13.70 -18.17
CA PHE A 287 22.76 13.51 -18.03
C PHE A 287 23.44 14.80 -18.48
N THR A 288 24.19 15.40 -17.61
CA THR A 288 25.00 16.59 -17.91
C THR A 288 26.42 16.15 -18.22
N VAL A 289 27.01 16.68 -19.28
CA VAL A 289 28.35 16.36 -19.74
C VAL A 289 29.10 17.64 -20.09
N ASN A 290 30.43 17.59 -20.01
CA ASN A 290 31.32 18.68 -20.46
C ASN A 290 30.98 20.05 -19.87
N GLN A 291 30.50 20.10 -18.62
CA GLN A 291 30.11 21.36 -17.98
C GLN A 291 31.24 22.07 -17.23
N VAL A 292 32.46 21.55 -17.33
CA VAL A 292 33.62 22.13 -16.66
C VAL A 292 33.80 23.60 -17.05
N ASP A 293 33.54 23.96 -18.30
CA ASP A 293 33.68 25.33 -18.80
C ASP A 293 32.55 26.29 -18.40
N ARG A 294 31.40 25.75 -17.94
CA ARG A 294 30.22 26.54 -17.63
C ARG A 294 29.83 26.53 -16.13
N THR A 295 30.49 25.70 -15.37
CA THR A 295 30.20 25.65 -13.93
C THR A 295 30.77 26.87 -13.23
N LEU A 296 29.95 27.50 -12.39
CA LEU A 296 30.39 28.51 -11.43
C LEU A 296 31.10 27.89 -10.22
N LYS A 297 31.08 26.56 -10.14
CA LYS A 297 31.76 25.85 -9.04
C LYS A 297 33.27 25.94 -9.24
N LEU A 298 33.92 26.48 -8.26
CA LEU A 298 35.39 26.59 -8.23
C LEU A 298 36.05 25.31 -7.72
N GLU A 299 35.29 24.50 -6.99
CA GLU A 299 35.77 23.27 -6.38
C GLU A 299 34.66 22.21 -6.31
N ALA A 300 35.05 20.93 -6.25
CA ALA A 300 34.15 19.81 -6.13
C ALA A 300 34.64 18.85 -5.04
N VAL A 301 33.71 18.15 -4.39
CA VAL A 301 34.00 17.16 -3.35
C VAL A 301 33.69 15.77 -3.91
N HIS A 302 34.64 14.86 -3.78
CA HIS A 302 34.54 13.48 -4.23
C HIS A 302 34.70 12.53 -3.03
N LEU A 303 33.83 11.53 -2.92
CA LEU A 303 34.00 10.45 -1.98
C LEU A 303 34.74 9.31 -2.68
N GLY A 304 35.89 8.95 -2.14
CA GLY A 304 36.68 7.81 -2.59
C GLY A 304 36.76 6.73 -1.51
N GLN A 305 37.08 5.51 -1.95
CA GLN A 305 37.39 4.41 -1.05
C GLN A 305 38.72 3.77 -1.49
N LEU A 306 39.64 3.66 -0.55
CA LEU A 306 40.91 2.97 -0.77
C LEU A 306 40.98 1.81 0.23
N LYS A 307 40.98 0.58 -0.24
CA LYS A 307 40.78 -0.62 0.57
C LYS A 307 39.48 -0.53 1.35
N ASP A 308 39.54 -0.58 2.67
CA ASP A 308 38.37 -0.50 3.57
C ASP A 308 38.15 0.91 4.17
N GLU A 309 38.92 1.91 3.75
CA GLU A 309 38.85 3.26 4.30
C GLU A 309 38.33 4.26 3.28
N TYR A 310 37.43 5.10 3.75
CA TYR A 310 36.84 6.17 2.96
C TYR A 310 37.62 7.49 3.14
N HIS A 311 37.60 8.30 2.11
CA HIS A 311 38.18 9.63 2.13
C HIS A 311 37.37 10.59 1.27
N LEU A 312 37.42 11.86 1.60
CA LEU A 312 36.92 12.95 0.76
C LEU A 312 38.10 13.65 0.08
N ASP A 313 38.06 13.80 -1.21
CA ASP A 313 38.95 14.62 -1.98
C ASP A 313 38.24 15.91 -2.38
N VAL A 314 38.81 17.05 -2.05
CA VAL A 314 38.35 18.37 -2.45
C VAL A 314 39.31 18.86 -3.52
N LEU A 315 38.79 18.94 -4.73
CA LEU A 315 39.56 19.30 -5.91
C LEU A 315 39.06 20.63 -6.48
N GLY A 316 39.96 21.45 -6.93
CA GLY A 316 39.66 22.65 -7.68
C GLY A 316 39.22 22.33 -9.11
N ARG A 317 38.97 23.39 -9.87
CA ARG A 317 38.40 23.31 -11.22
C ARG A 317 39.26 22.52 -12.21
N ASN A 318 40.60 22.56 -12.07
CA ASN A 318 41.53 21.85 -12.92
C ASN A 318 42.06 20.55 -12.31
N GLY A 319 41.41 20.09 -11.22
CA GLY A 319 41.79 18.87 -10.49
C GLY A 319 42.91 19.10 -9.47
N GLU A 320 43.30 20.36 -9.22
CA GLU A 320 44.27 20.71 -8.20
C GLU A 320 43.70 20.44 -6.77
N PRO A 321 44.53 19.93 -5.85
CA PRO A 321 44.11 19.70 -4.47
C PRO A 321 43.85 20.99 -3.72
N MET A 322 42.69 21.11 -3.08
CA MET A 322 42.31 22.26 -2.26
C MET A 322 42.78 22.03 -0.83
N VAL A 323 43.92 22.65 -0.49
CA VAL A 323 44.59 22.53 0.82
C VAL A 323 43.90 23.41 1.85
N ASP A 324 43.88 22.95 3.13
CA ASP A 324 43.31 23.69 4.29
C ASP A 324 41.84 24.11 4.10
N ARG A 325 41.11 23.46 3.21
CA ARG A 325 39.71 23.75 2.94
C ARG A 325 38.81 23.21 4.06
N ALA A 326 38.06 24.10 4.69
CA ALA A 326 37.08 23.74 5.70
C ALA A 326 35.82 23.15 5.05
N ILE A 327 35.40 22.02 5.55
CA ILE A 327 34.20 21.28 5.06
C ILE A 327 33.32 20.97 6.25
N VAL A 328 32.01 21.16 6.09
CA VAL A 328 30.98 20.68 7.02
C VAL A 328 30.45 19.36 6.52
N LEU A 329 30.76 18.31 7.27
CA LEU A 329 30.30 16.95 7.00
C LEU A 329 29.18 16.58 7.97
N GLU A 330 28.02 16.16 7.48
CA GLU A 330 26.97 15.54 8.28
C GLU A 330 27.07 14.02 8.12
N VAL A 331 27.08 13.31 9.24
CA VAL A 331 27.17 11.85 9.28
C VAL A 331 25.92 11.30 9.94
N LYS A 332 25.20 10.41 9.24
CA LYS A 332 24.05 9.70 9.76
C LYS A 332 24.45 8.29 10.17
N HIS A 333 24.46 8.05 11.46
CA HIS A 333 24.67 6.73 12.03
C HIS A 333 23.32 6.00 12.17
N LEU A 334 23.30 4.70 12.02
CA LEU A 334 22.08 3.89 12.08
C LEU A 334 21.35 3.99 13.42
N ASP A 335 22.12 4.07 14.53
CA ASP A 335 21.56 4.04 15.88
C ASP A 335 21.10 5.40 16.37
N PHE A 336 21.39 6.49 15.64
CA PHE A 336 21.01 7.84 16.06
C PHE A 336 19.86 8.38 15.23
N ALA A 337 18.90 9.02 15.87
CA ALA A 337 17.77 9.65 15.19
C ALA A 337 18.19 10.79 14.27
N ASN A 338 19.20 11.59 14.70
CA ASN A 338 19.67 12.77 13.96
C ASN A 338 21.06 12.53 13.35
N ALA A 339 21.33 13.20 12.24
CA ALA A 339 22.67 13.29 11.68
C ALA A 339 23.56 14.21 12.53
N HIS A 340 24.84 13.91 12.57
CA HIS A 340 25.84 14.63 13.38
C HIS A 340 26.72 15.49 12.48
N PRO A 341 26.78 16.82 12.67
CA PRO A 341 27.67 17.67 11.91
C PRO A 341 29.09 17.64 12.47
N LEU A 342 30.06 17.59 11.57
CA LEU A 342 31.50 17.62 11.85
C LEU A 342 32.15 18.68 10.97
N ALA A 343 32.99 19.53 11.57
CA ALA A 343 33.82 20.47 10.83
C ALA A 343 35.22 19.89 10.68
N LEU A 344 35.63 19.64 9.43
CA LEU A 344 36.90 19.03 9.07
C LEU A 344 37.67 19.93 8.12
N LYS A 345 38.98 19.74 8.02
CA LYS A 345 39.84 20.43 7.05
C LYS A 345 40.61 19.43 6.20
N THR A 346 40.79 19.76 4.94
CA THR A 346 41.65 19.00 4.03
C THR A 346 43.13 19.13 4.38
N ASN A 347 43.89 18.09 4.15
CA ASN A 347 45.33 18.05 4.26
C ASN A 347 46.04 18.67 3.03
N GLN A 348 47.36 18.55 2.95
CA GLN A 348 48.18 19.05 1.85
C GLN A 348 47.85 18.39 0.49
N SER A 349 47.21 17.21 0.48
CA SER A 349 46.75 16.54 -0.72
C SER A 349 45.28 16.86 -1.06
N GLY A 350 44.65 17.85 -0.40
CA GLY A 350 43.24 18.16 -0.60
C GLY A 350 42.30 17.08 -0.04
N ARG A 351 42.79 16.21 0.85
CA ARG A 351 42.09 15.01 1.32
C ARG A 351 41.71 15.07 2.81
N ILE A 352 40.55 14.52 3.14
CA ILE A 352 40.07 14.24 4.50
C ILE A 352 39.89 12.72 4.62
N GLY A 353 40.64 12.08 5.51
CA GLY A 353 40.43 10.66 5.84
C GLY A 353 39.21 10.48 6.72
N LEU A 354 38.30 9.59 6.36
CA LEU A 354 37.08 9.26 7.11
C LEU A 354 37.18 7.91 7.84
N GLY A 355 38.22 7.12 7.51
CA GLY A 355 38.35 5.75 8.02
C GLY A 355 37.26 4.80 7.56
N LYS A 356 36.99 3.79 8.36
CA LYS A 356 35.92 2.80 8.07
C LYS A 356 34.59 3.35 8.54
N LEU A 357 33.68 3.61 7.63
CA LEU A 357 32.34 4.15 7.93
C LEU A 357 31.40 3.03 8.43
N ILE A 358 31.76 2.37 9.52
CA ILE A 358 30.98 1.27 10.12
C ILE A 358 29.69 1.81 10.71
N ARG A 359 28.54 1.21 10.36
CA ARG A 359 27.19 1.60 10.81
C ARG A 359 26.76 3.01 10.39
N ILE A 360 27.46 3.60 9.43
CA ILE A 360 27.03 4.87 8.80
C ILE A 360 26.08 4.53 7.65
N GLU A 361 24.94 5.21 7.65
CA GLU A 361 23.89 5.06 6.63
C GLU A 361 24.18 5.95 5.41
N TRP A 362 24.53 7.19 5.68
CA TRP A 362 24.92 8.17 4.67
C TRP A 362 25.80 9.27 5.26
N ILE A 363 26.53 9.93 4.37
CA ILE A 363 27.26 11.15 4.67
C ILE A 363 26.83 12.26 3.73
N ARG A 364 26.79 13.49 4.20
CA ARG A 364 26.48 14.68 3.42
C ARG A 364 27.54 15.75 3.65
N VAL A 365 28.04 16.32 2.57
CA VAL A 365 28.88 17.51 2.62
C VAL A 365 28.07 18.70 2.18
N ARG A 366 28.09 19.76 2.99
CA ARG A 366 27.59 21.08 2.58
C ARG A 366 28.77 21.99 2.34
N HIS A 367 28.80 22.53 1.15
CA HIS A 367 29.85 23.41 0.70
C HIS A 367 29.47 24.88 0.89
N SER A 368 30.47 25.79 0.98
CA SER A 368 30.25 27.23 1.20
C SER A 368 29.52 27.92 0.03
N ASP A 369 29.56 27.34 -1.17
CA ASP A 369 28.83 27.81 -2.37
C ASP A 369 27.36 27.38 -2.40
N GLY A 370 26.86 26.74 -1.34
CA GLY A 370 25.50 26.21 -1.24
C GLY A 370 25.30 24.84 -1.90
N SER A 371 26.34 24.26 -2.55
CA SER A 371 26.24 22.91 -3.09
C SER A 371 26.22 21.86 -1.97
N SER A 372 25.50 20.77 -2.20
CA SER A 372 25.39 19.66 -1.27
C SER A 372 25.64 18.34 -2.01
N TYR A 373 26.48 17.51 -1.42
CA TYR A 373 26.83 16.17 -1.90
C TYR A 373 26.35 15.17 -0.89
N LEU A 374 25.53 14.22 -1.29
CA LEU A 374 24.99 13.15 -0.44
C LEU A 374 25.43 11.80 -1.01
N TRP A 375 26.09 11.00 -0.18
CA TRP A 375 26.48 9.63 -0.52
C TRP A 375 25.88 8.65 0.49
N PRO A 376 25.02 7.72 0.03
CA PRO A 376 24.65 6.56 0.82
C PRO A 376 25.86 5.63 0.93
N ILE A 377 26.14 5.16 2.14
CA ILE A 377 27.22 4.19 2.37
C ILE A 377 26.61 2.81 2.18
N HIS A 378 26.83 2.23 1.01
CA HIS A 378 26.32 0.91 0.66
C HIS A 378 27.09 -0.14 1.47
N ARG A 379 26.37 -0.93 2.22
CA ARG A 379 26.89 -2.16 2.82
C ARG A 379 26.89 -3.23 1.75
N ASP A 380 27.90 -4.11 1.81
CA ASP A 380 27.88 -5.31 1.01
C ASP A 380 26.57 -6.08 1.25
N ARG A 381 25.99 -6.64 0.19
CA ARG A 381 24.75 -7.42 0.26
C ARG A 381 24.84 -8.59 1.24
N ALA A 382 26.04 -9.15 1.45
CA ALA A 382 26.29 -10.18 2.45
C ALA A 382 26.05 -9.73 3.92
N GLY A 383 26.06 -8.42 4.19
CA GLY A 383 25.77 -7.85 5.51
C GLY A 383 24.34 -7.33 5.70
N ARG A 384 23.50 -7.42 4.69
CA ARG A 384 22.08 -7.11 4.83
C ARG A 384 21.35 -8.34 5.37
N ASN A 385 21.24 -8.45 6.66
CA ASN A 385 20.15 -9.21 7.27
C ASN A 385 18.86 -8.52 6.85
N VAL A 386 18.26 -8.98 5.77
CA VAL A 386 16.87 -8.69 5.45
C VAL A 386 16.08 -9.49 6.46
N GLN A 387 15.85 -8.90 7.63
CA GLN A 387 14.88 -9.46 8.55
C GLN A 387 13.51 -9.35 7.87
N PRO A 388 12.85 -10.47 7.60
CA PRO A 388 11.51 -10.43 7.07
C PRO A 388 10.61 -9.68 8.05
N THR A 389 9.66 -8.91 7.54
CA THR A 389 8.68 -8.16 8.35
C THR A 389 7.79 -9.06 9.21
N SER A 390 7.78 -10.37 8.92
CA SER A 390 7.14 -11.41 9.72
C SER A 390 7.98 -12.68 9.65
N ILE A 391 8.27 -13.27 10.80
CA ILE A 391 8.94 -14.56 10.94
C ILE A 391 7.85 -15.58 11.27
N HIS A 392 7.73 -16.63 10.45
CA HIS A 392 6.85 -17.76 10.71
C HIS A 392 7.71 -18.89 11.28
N ALA A 393 7.48 -19.23 12.52
CA ALA A 393 8.10 -20.37 13.18
C ALA A 393 7.04 -21.37 13.66
N ALA A 394 7.36 -22.65 13.65
CA ALA A 394 6.56 -23.66 14.31
C ALA A 394 6.66 -23.52 15.83
N THR A 395 5.69 -24.08 16.56
CA THR A 395 5.80 -24.20 18.02
C THR A 395 7.05 -25.01 18.36
N ASP A 396 7.92 -24.49 19.23
CA ASP A 396 9.19 -25.08 19.65
C ASP A 396 10.37 -24.93 18.64
N GLU A 397 10.23 -24.10 17.60
CA GLU A 397 11.32 -23.74 16.71
C GLU A 397 12.14 -22.57 17.29
N VAL A 398 13.47 -22.74 17.37
CA VAL A 398 14.38 -21.67 17.81
C VAL A 398 14.59 -20.71 16.66
N ILE A 399 14.26 -19.45 16.87
CA ILE A 399 14.51 -18.36 15.92
C ILE A 399 15.88 -17.77 16.26
N GLU A 400 16.87 -18.01 15.41
CA GLU A 400 18.23 -17.45 15.53
C GLU A 400 18.34 -16.06 14.82
#